data_995a0602ee5b4bcfbb22a31761c8f2cc
#
_entry.id   995a0602ee5b4bcfbb22a31761c8f2cc
#
_cell.length_a   1.000
_cell.length_b   1.000
_cell.length_c   1.000
_cell.angle_alpha   90.00
_cell.angle_beta   90.00
_cell.angle_gamma   90.00
#
_symmetry.space_group_name_H-M   'P 1'
#
loop_
_entity.id
_entity.type
_entity.pdbx_description
1 polymer ?
#
loop_
_entity_poly.entity_id
_entity_poly.type
_entity_poly.pdbx_seq_one_letter_code
_entity_poly.pdbx_strand_id
1 'polypeptide(L)'
;MPPRRRSRLLWLAVALASAVVVFVAVARMLRHSTSPPEIIGRVQRERNLFTDIYGARTSGGVILFDAGVDPEGGALDRLLGSLNATRSDVSNVFLTHGHFDHVAASPLCAHAKIRVGAPDVEFLAGRAPMIAPAAGKVLRAIFPPPPVFATDPLDGRADIAVGGGDHVLALPTPGHTPGSYVFVFDKMLFAGDSIIIDGDKLDFAMRAFTIDPEGNKRAIAALADALAGVPVETVCTGHMGCTPPGRGAAMLAALFARAKATKP
;
A
#
# COMPACT_ATOMS: atom_id res chain seq x y z
N MET A 1 -51.73 -8.37 18.96
CA MET A 1 -51.32 -8.86 17.62
C MET A 1 -50.81 -7.71 16.78
N PRO A 2 -49.84 -7.92 15.92
CA PRO A 2 -48.47 -8.43 16.16
C PRO A 2 -47.38 -7.37 15.85
N PRO A 3 -46.34 -7.19 16.67
CA PRO A 3 -45.21 -6.29 16.41
C PRO A 3 -44.28 -6.77 15.32
N ARG A 4 -44.42 -8.01 14.84
CA ARG A 4 -43.47 -8.65 13.91
C ARG A 4 -43.43 -8.09 12.49
N ARG A 5 -44.46 -7.41 12.00
CA ARG A 5 -44.48 -6.87 10.63
C ARG A 5 -43.73 -5.55 10.50
N ARG A 6 -43.85 -4.66 11.53
CA ARG A 6 -43.12 -3.38 11.55
C ARG A 6 -41.61 -3.54 11.69
N SER A 7 -41.15 -4.53 12.47
CA SER A 7 -39.74 -4.81 12.62
C SER A 7 -39.11 -5.36 11.33
N ARG A 8 -39.81 -6.24 10.58
CA ARG A 8 -39.32 -6.75 9.28
C ARG A 8 -39.19 -5.65 8.24
N LEU A 9 -40.14 -4.73 8.16
CA LEU A 9 -40.10 -3.56 7.27
C LEU A 9 -38.94 -2.62 7.63
N LEU A 10 -38.67 -2.42 8.90
CA LEU A 10 -37.56 -1.60 9.38
C LEU A 10 -36.21 -2.26 9.00
N TRP A 11 -36.06 -3.57 9.21
CA TRP A 11 -34.86 -4.28 8.83
C TRP A 11 -34.62 -4.31 7.32
N LEU A 12 -35.69 -4.44 6.52
CA LEU A 12 -35.62 -4.34 5.06
C LEU A 12 -35.20 -2.94 4.61
N ALA A 13 -35.73 -1.89 5.23
CA ALA A 13 -35.36 -0.50 4.94
C ALA A 13 -33.88 -0.23 5.30
N VAL A 14 -33.40 -0.72 6.45
CA VAL A 14 -32.00 -0.59 6.87
C VAL A 14 -31.09 -1.36 5.91
N ALA A 15 -31.44 -2.59 5.51
CA ALA A 15 -30.67 -3.38 4.56
C ALA A 15 -30.60 -2.70 3.19
N LEU A 16 -31.72 -2.14 2.70
CA LEU A 16 -31.75 -1.40 1.43
C LEU A 16 -30.91 -0.12 1.49
N ALA A 17 -31.01 0.65 2.57
CA ALA A 17 -30.19 1.85 2.77
C ALA A 17 -28.70 1.52 2.82
N SER A 18 -28.32 0.44 3.52
CA SER A 18 -26.94 -0.05 3.56
C SER A 18 -26.45 -0.49 2.18
N ALA A 19 -27.26 -1.20 1.41
CA ALA A 19 -26.93 -1.59 0.05
C ALA A 19 -26.74 -0.38 -0.89
N VAL A 20 -27.57 0.65 -0.76
CA VAL A 20 -27.44 1.91 -1.52
C VAL A 20 -26.16 2.65 -1.14
N VAL A 21 -25.83 2.72 0.15
CA VAL A 21 -24.57 3.35 0.61
C VAL A 21 -23.35 2.61 0.06
N VAL A 22 -23.35 1.28 0.12
CA VAL A 22 -22.29 0.44 -0.44
C VAL A 22 -22.20 0.63 -1.96
N PHE A 23 -23.32 0.62 -2.66
CA PHE A 23 -23.35 0.85 -4.12
C PHE A 23 -22.81 2.24 -4.50
N VAL A 24 -23.21 3.30 -3.78
CA VAL A 24 -22.70 4.66 -4.03
C VAL A 24 -21.22 4.75 -3.72
N ALA A 25 -20.74 4.11 -2.65
CA ALA A 25 -19.32 4.06 -2.31
C ALA A 25 -18.51 3.35 -3.41
N VAL A 26 -18.97 2.17 -3.85
CA VAL A 26 -18.35 1.41 -4.95
C VAL A 26 -18.40 2.21 -6.27
N ALA A 27 -19.53 2.83 -6.61
CA ALA A 27 -19.64 3.65 -7.80
C ALA A 27 -18.73 4.90 -7.79
N ARG A 28 -18.53 5.50 -6.60
CA ARG A 28 -17.54 6.59 -6.42
C ARG A 28 -16.11 6.08 -6.58
N MET A 29 -15.78 4.94 -5.97
CA MET A 29 -14.48 4.28 -6.15
C MET A 29 -14.17 3.99 -7.62
N LEU A 30 -15.14 3.41 -8.35
CA LEU A 30 -14.99 3.11 -9.77
C LEU A 30 -14.80 4.36 -10.64
N ARG A 31 -15.41 5.50 -10.29
CA ARG A 31 -15.24 6.77 -11.02
C ARG A 31 -13.84 7.35 -10.92
N HIS A 32 -13.10 7.08 -9.84
CA HIS A 32 -11.73 7.54 -9.67
C HIS A 32 -10.68 6.69 -10.43
N SER A 33 -11.06 5.54 -10.96
CA SER A 33 -10.14 4.62 -11.66
C SER A 33 -9.87 4.98 -13.13
N THR A 34 -10.41 6.09 -13.64
CA THR A 34 -10.26 6.50 -15.05
C THR A 34 -9.36 7.72 -15.27
N SER A 35 -8.79 8.30 -14.22
CA SER A 35 -7.83 9.40 -14.35
C SER A 35 -6.52 8.90 -14.93
N PRO A 36 -5.83 9.69 -15.79
CA PRO A 36 -4.51 9.32 -16.26
C PRO A 36 -3.52 9.25 -15.10
N PRO A 37 -2.44 8.43 -15.23
CA PRO A 37 -1.40 8.36 -14.22
C PRO A 37 -0.82 9.73 -13.90
N GLU A 38 -0.62 10.00 -12.61
CA GLU A 38 -0.01 11.23 -12.11
C GLU A 38 1.51 11.11 -12.15
N ILE A 39 2.19 12.11 -12.70
CA ILE A 39 3.66 12.17 -12.78
C ILE A 39 4.20 12.92 -11.56
N ILE A 40 5.06 12.27 -10.79
CA ILE A 40 5.70 12.83 -9.59
C ILE A 40 7.22 12.65 -9.74
N GLY A 41 7.90 13.62 -10.33
CA GLY A 41 9.31 13.49 -10.69
C GLY A 41 9.54 12.36 -11.69
N ARG A 42 10.37 11.37 -11.34
CA ARG A 42 10.64 10.16 -12.15
C ARG A 42 9.60 9.06 -11.94
N VAL A 43 8.73 9.20 -10.94
CA VAL A 43 7.75 8.20 -10.55
C VAL A 43 6.39 8.56 -11.12
N GLN A 44 5.65 7.56 -11.54
CA GLN A 44 4.27 7.71 -11.92
C GLN A 44 3.38 6.97 -10.93
N ARG A 45 2.24 7.54 -10.60
CA ARG A 45 1.22 6.99 -9.73
C ARG A 45 -0.03 6.70 -10.52
N GLU A 46 -0.58 5.53 -10.33
CA GLU A 46 -1.89 5.14 -10.86
C GLU A 46 -2.84 4.75 -9.73
N ARG A 47 -4.07 5.24 -9.79
CA ARG A 47 -5.13 4.88 -8.84
C ARG A 47 -5.79 3.57 -9.27
N ASN A 48 -5.73 2.56 -8.40
CA ASN A 48 -6.40 1.28 -8.59
C ASN A 48 -7.56 1.11 -7.59
N LEU A 49 -8.75 1.58 -7.96
CA LEU A 49 -9.92 1.70 -7.09
C LEU A 49 -9.65 2.62 -5.89
N PHE A 50 -9.34 2.06 -4.75
CA PHE A 50 -9.03 2.78 -3.51
C PHE A 50 -7.54 2.73 -3.12
N THR A 51 -6.71 1.97 -3.85
CA THR A 51 -5.28 1.81 -3.61
C THR A 51 -4.46 2.56 -4.66
N ASP A 52 -3.29 3.01 -4.31
CA ASP A 52 -2.33 3.64 -5.21
C ASP A 52 -1.20 2.67 -5.51
N ILE A 53 -0.82 2.59 -6.78
CA ILE A 53 0.38 1.88 -7.25
C ILE A 53 1.35 2.89 -7.86
N TYR A 54 2.63 2.64 -7.68
CA TYR A 54 3.67 3.55 -8.16
C TYR A 54 4.67 2.80 -9.02
N GLY A 55 5.20 3.46 -10.04
CA GLY A 55 6.19 2.86 -10.92
C GLY A 55 7.21 3.87 -11.41
N ALA A 56 8.41 3.39 -11.67
CA ALA A 56 9.48 4.19 -12.26
C ALA A 56 10.28 3.36 -13.26
N ARG A 57 10.76 4.00 -14.32
CA ARG A 57 11.70 3.38 -15.25
C ARG A 57 13.13 3.61 -14.76
N THR A 58 13.91 2.53 -14.75
CA THR A 58 15.36 2.51 -14.50
C THR A 58 16.07 1.89 -15.71
N SER A 59 17.38 1.90 -15.73
CA SER A 59 18.11 1.18 -16.77
C SER A 59 18.03 -0.35 -16.63
N GLY A 60 17.62 -0.84 -15.45
CA GLY A 60 17.42 -2.27 -15.20
C GLY A 60 15.99 -2.75 -15.47
N GLY A 61 15.11 -1.88 -16.03
CA GLY A 61 13.69 -2.16 -16.28
C GLY A 61 12.77 -1.25 -15.47
N VAL A 62 11.51 -1.62 -15.39
CA VAL A 62 10.52 -0.92 -14.56
C VAL A 62 10.54 -1.49 -13.14
N ILE A 63 10.52 -0.62 -12.15
CA ILE A 63 10.28 -0.98 -10.76
C ILE A 63 8.88 -0.52 -10.33
N LEU A 64 8.22 -1.31 -9.50
CA LEU A 64 6.89 -1.03 -8.96
C LEU A 64 6.95 -0.99 -7.43
N PHE A 65 6.15 -0.09 -6.84
CA PHE A 65 5.82 -0.08 -5.42
C PHE A 65 4.33 -0.36 -5.29
N ASP A 66 4.02 -1.52 -4.74
CA ASP A 66 2.71 -2.19 -4.71
C ASP A 66 2.17 -2.54 -6.12
N ALA A 67 1.10 -3.33 -6.16
CA ALA A 67 0.50 -3.85 -7.37
C ALA A 67 -1.04 -3.79 -7.38
N GLY A 68 -1.64 -3.09 -6.42
CA GLY A 68 -3.06 -2.80 -6.38
C GLY A 68 -3.97 -3.98 -6.04
N VAL A 69 -5.27 -3.74 -6.17
CA VAL A 69 -6.36 -4.66 -5.78
C VAL A 69 -6.91 -5.47 -6.94
N ASP A 70 -6.62 -5.08 -8.18
CA ASP A 70 -7.15 -5.70 -9.39
C ASP A 70 -6.25 -6.85 -9.87
N PRO A 71 -6.67 -8.13 -9.74
CA PRO A 71 -5.86 -9.27 -10.16
C PRO A 71 -5.72 -9.39 -11.69
N GLU A 72 -6.54 -8.70 -12.48
CA GLU A 72 -6.44 -8.67 -13.94
C GLU A 72 -5.44 -7.62 -14.44
N GLY A 73 -5.10 -6.65 -13.57
CA GLY A 73 -4.01 -5.71 -13.78
C GLY A 73 -4.33 -4.55 -14.70
N GLY A 74 -5.59 -4.16 -14.86
CA GLY A 74 -5.96 -3.04 -15.73
C GLY A 74 -5.30 -1.71 -15.32
N ALA A 75 -5.19 -1.43 -14.00
CA ALA A 75 -4.46 -0.26 -13.50
C ALA A 75 -2.94 -0.40 -13.71
N LEU A 76 -2.40 -1.60 -13.49
CA LEU A 76 -0.99 -1.89 -13.77
C LEU A 76 -0.66 -1.62 -15.24
N ASP A 77 -1.49 -2.08 -16.17
CA ASP A 77 -1.26 -1.86 -17.60
C ASP A 77 -1.31 -0.38 -17.99
N ARG A 78 -2.21 0.42 -17.38
CA ARG A 78 -2.24 1.88 -17.61
C ARG A 78 -0.97 2.55 -17.08
N LEU A 79 -0.51 2.18 -15.88
CA LEU A 79 0.75 2.68 -15.33
C LEU A 79 1.93 2.32 -16.23
N LEU A 80 2.03 1.06 -16.65
CA LEU A 80 3.09 0.60 -17.54
C LEU A 80 3.04 1.29 -18.90
N GLY A 81 1.84 1.45 -19.48
CA GLY A 81 1.65 2.19 -20.73
C GLY A 81 2.16 3.63 -20.65
N SER A 82 1.92 4.32 -19.54
CA SER A 82 2.42 5.69 -19.30
C SER A 82 3.95 5.74 -19.14
N LEU A 83 4.57 4.64 -18.74
CA LEU A 83 6.03 4.47 -18.70
C LEU A 83 6.61 3.94 -20.02
N ASN A 84 5.82 3.82 -21.09
CA ASN A 84 6.18 3.16 -22.34
C ASN A 84 6.74 1.74 -22.10
N ALA A 85 6.08 0.96 -21.28
CA ALA A 85 6.49 -0.36 -20.83
C ALA A 85 5.33 -1.37 -20.88
N THR A 86 5.69 -2.64 -20.75
CA THR A 86 4.78 -3.78 -20.63
C THR A 86 5.10 -4.57 -19.35
N ARG A 87 4.27 -5.55 -19.03
CA ARG A 87 4.49 -6.43 -17.86
C ARG A 87 5.84 -7.17 -17.91
N SER A 88 6.37 -7.45 -19.10
CA SER A 88 7.68 -8.10 -19.28
C SER A 88 8.87 -7.19 -18.99
N ASP A 89 8.66 -5.86 -18.99
CA ASP A 89 9.70 -4.89 -18.67
C ASP A 89 9.86 -4.68 -17.16
N VAL A 90 8.93 -5.23 -16.35
CA VAL A 90 9.00 -5.11 -14.88
C VAL A 90 10.09 -6.01 -14.35
N SER A 91 11.12 -5.40 -13.75
CA SER A 91 12.25 -6.11 -13.16
C SER A 91 12.10 -6.36 -11.66
N ASN A 92 11.40 -5.47 -10.95
CA ASN A 92 11.19 -5.57 -9.51
C ASN A 92 9.80 -5.07 -9.11
N VAL A 93 9.17 -5.80 -8.20
CA VAL A 93 7.95 -5.40 -7.49
C VAL A 93 8.27 -5.36 -6.01
N PHE A 94 8.21 -4.18 -5.40
CA PHE A 94 8.41 -3.92 -3.99
C PHE A 94 7.04 -3.82 -3.32
N LEU A 95 6.60 -4.86 -2.64
CA LEU A 95 5.33 -4.89 -1.91
C LEU A 95 5.55 -4.33 -0.51
N THR A 96 4.84 -3.25 -0.18
CA THR A 96 4.94 -2.61 1.13
C THR A 96 4.49 -3.54 2.24
N HIS A 97 3.51 -4.39 1.97
CA HIS A 97 2.99 -5.41 2.88
C HIS A 97 2.07 -6.41 2.14
N GLY A 98 1.59 -7.40 2.85
CA GLY A 98 0.86 -8.51 2.24
C GLY A 98 -0.66 -8.36 2.17
N HIS A 99 -1.27 -7.18 2.36
CA HIS A 99 -2.70 -7.05 2.19
C HIS A 99 -3.11 -7.19 0.72
N PHE A 100 -4.33 -7.71 0.51
CA PHE A 100 -4.86 -8.10 -0.80
C PHE A 100 -4.87 -6.96 -1.83
N ASP A 101 -5.07 -5.75 -1.37
CA ASP A 101 -5.20 -4.55 -2.20
C ASP A 101 -3.87 -3.91 -2.60
N HIS A 102 -2.76 -4.47 -2.12
CA HIS A 102 -1.40 -4.07 -2.50
C HIS A 102 -0.70 -5.08 -3.40
N VAL A 103 -1.21 -6.31 -3.47
CA VAL A 103 -0.45 -7.43 -4.06
C VAL A 103 -1.10 -8.09 -5.27
N ALA A 104 -2.38 -7.78 -5.56
CA ALA A 104 -3.21 -8.62 -6.44
C ALA A 104 -2.68 -8.78 -7.86
N ALA A 105 -2.11 -7.73 -8.48
CA ALA A 105 -1.56 -7.81 -9.82
C ALA A 105 -0.07 -8.23 -9.87
N SER A 106 0.61 -8.40 -8.73
CA SER A 106 2.03 -8.74 -8.74
C SER A 106 2.36 -10.07 -9.45
N PRO A 107 1.51 -11.13 -9.43
CA PRO A 107 1.78 -12.35 -10.20
C PRO A 107 1.82 -12.17 -11.71
N LEU A 108 1.24 -11.07 -12.22
CA LEU A 108 1.25 -10.76 -13.66
C LEU A 108 2.63 -10.32 -14.16
N CYS A 109 3.53 -9.93 -13.26
CA CYS A 109 4.92 -9.57 -13.54
C CYS A 109 5.83 -10.80 -13.40
N ALA A 110 5.63 -11.81 -14.25
CA ALA A 110 6.21 -13.16 -14.10
C ALA A 110 7.75 -13.20 -14.07
N HIS A 111 8.43 -12.21 -14.61
CA HIS A 111 9.90 -12.14 -14.66
C HIS A 111 10.48 -11.22 -13.56
N ALA A 112 9.64 -10.52 -12.83
CA ALA A 112 10.05 -9.60 -11.79
C ALA A 112 10.52 -10.33 -10.52
N LYS A 113 11.48 -9.74 -9.83
CA LYS A 113 11.73 -10.09 -8.43
C LYS A 113 10.63 -9.49 -7.57
N ILE A 114 9.80 -10.34 -6.98
CA ILE A 114 8.73 -9.93 -6.07
C ILE A 114 9.28 -9.96 -4.65
N ARG A 115 9.33 -8.78 -4.01
CA ARG A 115 9.86 -8.56 -2.69
C ARG A 115 8.76 -8.15 -1.73
N VAL A 116 8.74 -8.76 -0.57
CA VAL A 116 7.87 -8.45 0.56
C VAL A 116 8.63 -8.83 1.84
N GLY A 117 8.28 -8.26 2.97
CA GLY A 117 8.84 -8.67 4.25
C GLY A 117 8.59 -10.15 4.54
N ALA A 118 9.64 -10.87 4.95
CA ALA A 118 9.61 -12.30 5.18
C ALA A 118 8.43 -12.80 6.05
N PRO A 119 8.00 -12.07 7.11
CA PRO A 119 6.84 -12.49 7.92
C PRO A 119 5.51 -12.56 7.15
N ASP A 120 5.37 -11.86 6.02
CA ASP A 120 4.14 -11.84 5.23
C ASP A 120 4.08 -12.95 4.15
N VAL A 121 5.19 -13.64 3.89
CA VAL A 121 5.33 -14.59 2.77
C VAL A 121 4.33 -15.74 2.84
N GLU A 122 4.17 -16.34 4.02
CA GLU A 122 3.34 -17.55 4.17
C GLU A 122 1.85 -17.28 3.92
N PHE A 123 1.33 -16.15 4.38
CA PHE A 123 -0.08 -15.85 4.11
C PHE A 123 -0.31 -15.32 2.70
N LEU A 124 0.68 -14.68 2.07
CA LEU A 124 0.62 -14.31 0.66
C LEU A 124 0.55 -15.53 -0.24
N ALA A 125 1.33 -16.56 0.07
CA ALA A 125 1.31 -17.82 -0.66
C ALA A 125 0.06 -18.68 -0.37
N GLY A 126 -0.84 -18.21 0.50
CA GLY A 126 -2.05 -18.95 0.90
C GLY A 126 -1.77 -20.14 1.83
N ARG A 127 -0.55 -20.28 2.35
CA ARG A 127 -0.14 -21.39 3.25
C ARG A 127 -0.44 -21.09 4.72
N ALA A 128 -0.64 -19.85 5.09
CA ALA A 128 -1.06 -19.44 6.43
C ALA A 128 -2.27 -18.52 6.37
N PRO A 129 -3.16 -18.52 7.38
CA PRO A 129 -4.24 -17.57 7.46
C PRO A 129 -3.67 -16.16 7.67
N MET A 130 -4.16 -15.19 6.92
CA MET A 130 -3.80 -13.80 7.16
C MET A 130 -4.33 -13.36 8.53
N ILE A 131 -3.41 -12.96 9.41
CA ILE A 131 -3.76 -12.29 10.65
C ILE A 131 -4.20 -10.87 10.28
N ALA A 132 -5.48 -10.56 10.45
CA ALA A 132 -6.04 -9.25 10.14
C ALA A 132 -7.15 -8.91 11.13
N PRO A 133 -7.37 -7.62 11.42
CA PRO A 133 -8.57 -7.15 12.07
C PRO A 133 -9.84 -7.56 11.33
N ALA A 134 -10.99 -7.53 11.99
CA ALA A 134 -12.27 -7.97 11.42
C ALA A 134 -12.59 -7.28 10.07
N ALA A 135 -12.31 -5.99 9.96
CA ALA A 135 -12.53 -5.22 8.73
C ALA A 135 -11.68 -5.77 7.55
N GLY A 136 -10.40 -6.07 7.77
CA GLY A 136 -9.52 -6.66 6.75
C GLY A 136 -9.97 -8.05 6.31
N LYS A 137 -10.48 -8.88 7.23
CA LYS A 137 -11.04 -10.20 6.90
C LYS A 137 -12.26 -10.10 6.00
N VAL A 138 -13.15 -9.15 6.26
CA VAL A 138 -14.35 -8.91 5.44
C VAL A 138 -13.96 -8.44 4.04
N LEU A 139 -13.05 -7.47 3.93
CA LEU A 139 -12.61 -6.97 2.63
C LEU A 139 -11.91 -8.07 1.81
N ARG A 140 -11.06 -8.88 2.41
CA ARG A 140 -10.41 -10.00 1.74
C ARG A 140 -11.42 -11.05 1.25
N ALA A 141 -12.52 -11.28 1.96
CA ALA A 141 -13.57 -12.19 1.51
C ALA A 141 -14.33 -11.66 0.29
N ILE A 142 -14.43 -10.32 0.16
CA ILE A 142 -15.06 -9.66 -0.99
C ILE A 142 -14.09 -9.59 -2.18
N PHE A 143 -12.80 -9.36 -1.93
CA PHE A 143 -11.73 -9.24 -2.92
C PHE A 143 -10.64 -10.29 -2.64
N PRO A 144 -10.88 -11.57 -2.96
CA PRO A 144 -9.88 -12.61 -2.73
C PRO A 144 -8.71 -12.44 -3.71
N PRO A 145 -7.49 -12.14 -3.22
CA PRO A 145 -6.33 -12.06 -4.10
C PRO A 145 -5.89 -13.45 -4.56
N PRO A 146 -5.26 -13.57 -5.74
CA PRO A 146 -4.54 -14.77 -6.11
C PRO A 146 -3.38 -15.01 -5.12
N PRO A 147 -2.90 -16.27 -4.97
CA PRO A 147 -1.67 -16.52 -4.24
C PRO A 147 -0.49 -15.76 -4.86
N VAL A 148 0.31 -15.11 -4.02
CA VAL A 148 1.52 -14.40 -4.43
C VAL A 148 2.73 -15.11 -3.86
N PHE A 149 3.69 -15.45 -4.72
CA PHE A 149 4.92 -16.09 -4.34
C PHE A 149 6.07 -15.08 -4.40
N ALA A 150 6.52 -14.62 -3.23
CA ALA A 150 7.69 -13.77 -3.14
C ALA A 150 8.93 -14.55 -3.63
N THR A 151 9.65 -13.98 -4.58
CA THR A 151 10.86 -14.60 -5.15
C THR A 151 12.14 -14.12 -4.47
N ASP A 152 12.06 -13.02 -3.73
CA ASP A 152 13.19 -12.41 -3.02
C ASP A 152 12.70 -11.72 -1.73
N PRO A 153 12.31 -12.51 -0.69
CA PRO A 153 11.80 -11.96 0.58
C PRO A 153 12.82 -11.08 1.27
N LEU A 154 12.31 -10.01 1.93
CA LEU A 154 13.14 -9.06 2.67
C LEU A 154 13.23 -9.46 4.15
N ASP A 155 14.45 -9.43 4.68
CA ASP A 155 14.75 -9.59 6.11
C ASP A 155 15.72 -8.50 6.56
N GLY A 156 15.22 -7.56 7.38
CA GLY A 156 15.98 -6.38 7.81
C GLY A 156 16.15 -5.29 6.74
N ARG A 157 17.07 -4.36 7.02
CA ARG A 157 17.42 -3.25 6.11
C ARG A 157 18.15 -3.80 4.88
N ALA A 158 17.77 -3.34 3.70
CA ALA A 158 18.44 -3.67 2.45
C ALA A 158 18.60 -2.44 1.55
N ASP A 159 19.71 -2.38 0.82
CA ASP A 159 19.96 -1.40 -0.24
C ASP A 159 20.05 -2.18 -1.56
N ILE A 160 19.08 -2.01 -2.43
CA ILE A 160 18.82 -2.88 -3.57
C ILE A 160 19.10 -2.13 -4.86
N ALA A 161 20.15 -2.52 -5.57
CA ALA A 161 20.46 -1.97 -6.89
C ALA A 161 19.37 -2.38 -7.91
N VAL A 162 18.85 -1.39 -8.65
CA VAL A 162 17.79 -1.56 -9.66
C VAL A 162 18.24 -1.13 -11.07
N GLY A 163 19.54 -0.93 -11.25
CA GLY A 163 20.20 -0.61 -12.51
C GLY A 163 20.56 0.87 -12.67
N GLY A 164 21.62 1.15 -13.45
CA GLY A 164 22.06 2.51 -13.77
C GLY A 164 22.56 3.36 -12.60
N GLY A 165 22.93 2.73 -11.50
CA GLY A 165 23.27 3.43 -10.26
C GLY A 165 22.07 3.80 -9.42
N ASP A 166 20.85 3.45 -9.85
CA ASP A 166 19.63 3.60 -9.05
C ASP A 166 19.54 2.51 -7.98
N HIS A 167 19.11 2.89 -6.79
CA HIS A 167 18.96 2.02 -5.63
C HIS A 167 17.60 2.23 -4.97
N VAL A 168 17.01 1.17 -4.43
CA VAL A 168 15.85 1.18 -3.54
C VAL A 168 16.32 0.80 -2.14
N LEU A 169 16.18 1.71 -1.19
CA LEU A 169 16.40 1.41 0.22
C LEU A 169 15.12 0.83 0.82
N ALA A 170 15.20 -0.40 1.31
CA ALA A 170 14.10 -1.11 1.98
C ALA A 170 14.31 -1.07 3.49
N LEU A 171 13.30 -0.64 4.25
CA LEU A 171 13.34 -0.51 5.72
C LEU A 171 12.11 -1.18 6.34
N PRO A 172 12.30 -2.11 7.30
CA PRO A 172 11.18 -2.77 7.98
C PRO A 172 10.41 -1.77 8.86
N THR A 173 9.08 -1.82 8.77
CA THR A 173 8.16 -1.01 9.59
C THR A 173 7.01 -1.87 10.10
N PRO A 174 7.30 -2.94 10.88
CA PRO A 174 6.28 -3.88 11.35
C PRO A 174 5.22 -3.18 12.20
N GLY A 175 3.99 -3.70 12.11
CA GLY A 175 2.85 -3.22 12.90
C GLY A 175 1.55 -3.20 12.12
N HIS A 176 1.49 -2.56 10.95
CA HIS A 176 0.33 -2.67 10.08
C HIS A 176 0.13 -4.14 9.67
N THR A 177 1.17 -4.77 9.12
CA THR A 177 1.38 -6.23 9.13
C THR A 177 2.73 -6.54 9.78
N PRO A 178 3.00 -7.81 10.15
CA PRO A 178 4.33 -8.21 10.64
C PRO A 178 5.45 -7.99 9.63
N GLY A 179 5.14 -8.13 8.33
CA GLY A 179 6.08 -7.98 7.21
C GLY A 179 6.00 -6.62 6.51
N SER A 180 5.45 -5.58 7.15
CA SER A 180 5.39 -4.24 6.56
C SER A 180 6.77 -3.63 6.36
N TYR A 181 6.97 -2.99 5.20
CA TYR A 181 8.16 -2.25 4.81
C TYR A 181 7.79 -0.88 4.25
N VAL A 182 8.73 0.03 4.36
CA VAL A 182 8.76 1.26 3.55
C VAL A 182 9.96 1.22 2.60
N PHE A 183 9.84 1.89 1.46
CA PHE A 183 10.88 1.94 0.45
C PHE A 183 11.25 3.39 0.16
N VAL A 184 12.54 3.66 -0.03
CA VAL A 184 13.00 4.98 -0.49
C VAL A 184 13.61 4.81 -1.88
N PHE A 185 13.11 5.61 -2.82
CA PHE A 185 13.66 5.72 -4.17
C PHE A 185 13.52 7.17 -4.64
N ASP A 186 14.58 7.73 -5.24
CA ASP A 186 14.58 9.08 -5.80
C ASP A 186 14.03 10.16 -4.84
N LYS A 187 14.45 10.13 -3.56
CA LYS A 187 14.00 11.00 -2.46
C LYS A 187 12.51 10.89 -2.11
N MET A 188 11.84 9.86 -2.59
CA MET A 188 10.45 9.55 -2.26
C MET A 188 10.39 8.36 -1.31
N LEU A 189 9.58 8.47 -0.26
CA LEU A 189 9.27 7.39 0.68
C LEU A 189 7.92 6.77 0.31
N PHE A 190 7.90 5.51 -0.09
CA PHE A 190 6.71 4.72 -0.33
C PHE A 190 6.36 3.99 0.96
N ALA A 191 5.37 4.48 1.66
CA ALA A 191 5.07 4.06 3.03
C ALA A 191 4.00 2.96 3.12
N GLY A 192 3.34 2.63 2.00
CA GLY A 192 2.16 1.76 2.01
C GLY A 192 1.14 2.25 3.04
N ASP A 193 0.72 1.36 3.91
CA ASP A 193 -0.25 1.63 4.97
C ASP A 193 0.40 1.85 6.35
N SER A 194 1.74 1.82 6.43
CA SER A 194 2.46 2.11 7.67
C SER A 194 2.34 3.57 8.11
N ILE A 195 2.14 4.47 7.14
CA ILE A 195 1.90 5.91 7.31
C ILE A 195 0.71 6.31 6.42
N ILE A 196 -0.18 7.16 6.94
CA ILE A 196 -1.29 7.73 6.19
C ILE A 196 -1.16 9.24 6.08
N ILE A 197 -1.81 9.82 5.05
CA ILE A 197 -2.02 11.28 4.95
C ILE A 197 -3.41 11.58 5.53
N ASP A 198 -3.46 12.45 6.54
CA ASP A 198 -4.68 12.92 7.16
C ASP A 198 -4.71 14.47 7.09
N GLY A 199 -5.39 14.98 6.08
CA GLY A 199 -5.40 16.40 5.76
C GLY A 199 -4.00 16.93 5.43
N ASP A 200 -3.48 17.82 6.25
CA ASP A 200 -2.18 18.48 6.09
C ASP A 200 -1.05 17.83 6.92
N LYS A 201 -1.29 16.67 7.53
CA LYS A 201 -0.32 15.92 8.34
C LYS A 201 -0.16 14.48 7.87
N LEU A 202 0.97 13.87 8.23
CA LEU A 202 1.12 12.42 8.23
C LEU A 202 0.65 11.85 9.57
N ASP A 203 0.06 10.64 9.55
CA ASP A 203 -0.35 9.94 10.76
C ASP A 203 0.05 8.46 10.71
N PHE A 204 -0.08 7.77 11.84
CA PHE A 204 0.18 6.35 11.97
C PHE A 204 -0.83 5.52 11.16
N ALA A 205 -0.52 4.26 10.95
CA ALA A 205 -1.38 3.29 10.31
C ALA A 205 -2.81 3.28 10.89
N MET A 206 -3.81 3.13 10.04
CA MET A 206 -5.22 3.13 10.45
C MET A 206 -5.53 1.95 11.37
N ARG A 207 -5.89 2.22 12.64
CA ARG A 207 -6.09 1.19 13.67
C ARG A 207 -7.05 0.08 13.28
N ALA A 208 -8.10 0.40 12.51
CA ALA A 208 -9.11 -0.57 12.09
C ALA A 208 -8.56 -1.69 11.19
N PHE A 209 -7.43 -1.46 10.53
CA PHE A 209 -6.78 -2.38 9.59
C PHE A 209 -5.37 -2.81 10.04
N THR A 210 -4.92 -2.34 11.19
CA THR A 210 -3.56 -2.56 11.71
C THR A 210 -3.55 -3.66 12.76
N ILE A 211 -2.65 -4.62 12.61
CA ILE A 211 -2.54 -5.78 13.50
C ILE A 211 -1.98 -5.37 14.86
N ASP A 212 -0.88 -4.61 14.89
CA ASP A 212 -0.24 -4.06 16.09
C ASP A 212 -0.06 -2.53 15.95
N PRO A 213 -1.08 -1.72 16.32
CA PRO A 213 -0.97 -0.27 16.23
C PRO A 213 0.16 0.34 17.06
N GLU A 214 0.46 -0.24 18.21
CA GLU A 214 1.56 0.25 19.04
C GLU A 214 2.93 -0.18 18.49
N GLY A 215 3.01 -1.37 17.88
CA GLY A 215 4.17 -1.80 17.09
C GLY A 215 4.44 -0.87 15.91
N ASN A 216 3.41 -0.46 15.18
CA ASN A 216 3.55 0.52 14.12
C ASN A 216 4.17 1.85 14.62
N LYS A 217 3.69 2.39 15.75
CA LYS A 217 4.26 3.62 16.33
C LYS A 217 5.74 3.45 16.70
N ARG A 218 6.10 2.30 17.31
CA ARG A 218 7.50 1.99 17.64
C ARG A 218 8.35 1.88 16.37
N ALA A 219 7.84 1.24 15.32
CA ALA A 219 8.52 1.11 14.04
C ALA A 219 8.74 2.47 13.36
N ILE A 220 7.74 3.36 13.41
CA ILE A 220 7.87 4.74 12.89
C ILE A 220 8.88 5.55 13.71
N ALA A 221 8.97 5.36 15.04
CA ALA A 221 10.01 5.98 15.85
C ALA A 221 11.42 5.51 15.46
N ALA A 222 11.59 4.20 15.22
CA ALA A 222 12.85 3.62 14.76
C ALA A 222 13.20 4.04 13.31
N LEU A 223 12.19 4.22 12.45
CA LEU A 223 12.36 4.69 11.08
C LEU A 223 13.02 6.07 11.03
N ALA A 224 12.76 6.95 12.01
CA ALA A 224 13.40 8.26 12.10
C ALA A 224 14.93 8.15 12.19
N ASP A 225 15.44 7.17 12.93
CA ASP A 225 16.88 6.94 13.09
C ASP A 225 17.45 6.20 11.84
N ALA A 226 16.68 5.27 11.28
CA ALA A 226 17.06 4.55 10.07
C ALA A 226 17.16 5.44 8.82
N LEU A 227 16.41 6.54 8.79
CA LEU A 227 16.44 7.55 7.72
C LEU A 227 17.40 8.71 8.00
N ALA A 228 18.16 8.68 9.09
CA ALA A 228 19.15 9.73 9.37
C ALA A 228 20.14 9.85 8.20
N GLY A 229 20.22 11.03 7.59
CA GLY A 229 21.07 11.30 6.43
C GLY A 229 20.51 10.81 5.07
N VAL A 230 19.36 10.16 5.05
CA VAL A 230 18.66 9.77 3.81
C VAL A 230 17.70 10.89 3.41
N PRO A 231 17.88 11.54 2.23
CA PRO A 231 16.99 12.60 1.80
C PRO A 231 15.60 12.03 1.45
N VAL A 232 14.55 12.57 2.09
CA VAL A 232 13.15 12.31 1.77
C VAL A 232 12.45 13.63 1.58
N GLU A 233 11.99 13.91 0.35
CA GLU A 233 11.29 15.14 -0.01
C GLU A 233 9.77 14.92 -0.12
N THR A 234 9.37 13.70 -0.49
CA THR A 234 7.97 13.32 -0.72
C THR A 234 7.66 12.01 0.01
N VAL A 235 6.48 11.92 0.61
CA VAL A 235 5.96 10.67 1.20
C VAL A 235 4.72 10.25 0.44
N CYS A 236 4.71 9.03 -0.07
CA CYS A 236 3.62 8.42 -0.81
C CYS A 236 3.02 7.27 0.00
N THR A 237 1.71 7.20 0.06
CA THR A 237 0.96 6.22 0.87
C THR A 237 0.15 5.27 -0.01
N GLY A 238 -0.34 4.18 0.57
CA GLY A 238 -1.10 3.18 -0.17
C GLY A 238 -2.48 3.63 -0.66
N HIS A 239 -3.07 4.68 -0.04
CA HIS A 239 -4.46 5.05 -0.30
C HIS A 239 -4.71 6.55 -0.57
N MET A 240 -3.82 7.43 -0.16
CA MET A 240 -4.07 8.88 -0.17
C MET A 240 -3.09 9.65 -1.06
N GLY A 241 -2.38 8.94 -1.95
CA GLY A 241 -1.38 9.56 -2.83
C GLY A 241 -0.14 10.00 -2.09
N CYS A 242 0.42 11.13 -2.53
CA CYS A 242 1.67 11.66 -2.00
C CYS A 242 1.46 13.02 -1.31
N THR A 243 2.38 13.36 -0.40
CA THR A 243 2.41 14.71 0.21
C THR A 243 2.60 15.77 -0.86
N PRO A 244 2.06 16.99 -0.63
CA PRO A 244 2.31 18.11 -1.56
C PRO A 244 3.81 18.33 -1.77
N PRO A 245 4.22 18.79 -2.97
CA PRO A 245 5.62 19.05 -3.28
C PRO A 245 6.32 19.93 -2.22
N GLY A 246 7.51 19.49 -1.77
CA GLY A 246 8.29 20.19 -0.76
C GLY A 246 7.78 20.11 0.68
N ARG A 247 6.65 19.42 0.95
CA ARG A 247 6.06 19.30 2.28
C ARG A 247 6.44 17.98 2.99
N GLY A 248 6.86 16.96 2.26
CA GLY A 248 7.06 15.61 2.78
C GLY A 248 8.06 15.55 3.94
N ALA A 249 9.21 16.20 3.82
CA ALA A 249 10.24 16.21 4.86
C ALA A 249 9.74 16.80 6.18
N ALA A 250 9.07 17.96 6.14
CA ALA A 250 8.54 18.62 7.33
C ALA A 250 7.41 17.81 7.99
N MET A 251 6.50 17.25 7.18
CA MET A 251 5.41 16.40 7.66
C MET A 251 5.94 15.12 8.29
N LEU A 252 6.98 14.52 7.70
CA LEU A 252 7.64 13.32 8.23
C LEU A 252 8.35 13.60 9.55
N ALA A 253 9.07 14.73 9.66
CA ALA A 253 9.72 15.15 10.90
C ALA A 253 8.70 15.34 12.04
N ALA A 254 7.54 15.93 11.75
CA ALA A 254 6.46 16.09 12.71
C ALA A 254 5.88 14.74 13.18
N LEU A 255 5.72 13.77 12.27
CA LEU A 255 5.28 12.41 12.60
C LEU A 255 6.32 11.73 13.52
N PHE A 256 7.60 11.81 13.20
CA PHE A 256 8.69 11.23 13.98
C PHE A 256 8.76 11.81 15.40
N ALA A 257 8.56 13.13 15.54
CA ALA A 257 8.51 13.78 16.87
C ALA A 257 7.37 13.20 17.72
N ARG A 258 6.19 13.00 17.12
CA ARG A 258 5.04 12.36 17.81
C ARG A 258 5.31 10.90 18.17
N ALA A 259 5.94 10.14 17.26
CA ALA A 259 6.27 8.74 17.50
C ALA A 259 7.24 8.59 18.68
N LYS A 260 8.29 9.43 18.75
CA LYS A 260 9.26 9.45 19.85
C LYS A 260 8.70 9.96 21.19
N ALA A 261 7.67 10.81 21.17
CA ALA A 261 7.00 11.30 22.37
C ALA A 261 6.03 10.28 23.00
N THR A 262 5.62 9.26 22.24
CA THR A 262 4.75 8.17 22.73
C THR A 262 5.63 7.24 23.56
N LYS A 263 5.57 7.38 24.92
CA LYS A 263 6.26 6.44 25.82
C LYS A 263 5.70 5.02 25.63
N PRO A 264 6.56 3.98 25.75
CA PRO A 264 6.15 2.58 25.72
C PRO A 264 5.13 2.25 26.81
#